data_79e75d326d0873c22a624059ad3b7f23
#
_entry.id   79e75d326d0873c22a624059ad3b7f23
#
_cell.length_a   1.000
_cell.length_b   1.000
_cell.length_c   1.000
_cell.angle_alpha   90.00
_cell.angle_beta   90.00
_cell.angle_gamma   90.00
#
_symmetry.space_group_name_H-M   'P 1'
#
loop_
_entity.id
_entity.type
_entity.pdbx_description
1 polymer ?
#
loop_
_entity_poly.entity_id
_entity_poly.type
_entity_poly.pdbx_seq_one_letter_code
_entity_poly.pdbx_strand_id
1 'polypeptide(L)'
;MSNFQAALDAYKNGDLIIVTDDANRENEGDLMLLAEKATTEKVAFMVRHTTGILCVAMTQERARALNLPLMVEVNQDSKKTAFTVSVDYKPGLTTGVSAQ
;
A
#
# COMPACT_ATOMS: atom_id res chain seq x y z
N MET A 1 17.50 -2.27 17.52
CA MET A 1 17.54 -3.62 16.92
C MET A 1 16.31 -4.43 17.25
N SER A 2 15.97 -4.56 18.55
CA SER A 2 14.77 -5.28 18.96
C SER A 2 13.49 -4.74 18.34
N ASN A 3 13.36 -3.42 18.18
CA ASN A 3 12.16 -2.82 17.57
C ASN A 3 11.98 -3.18 16.09
N PHE A 4 13.08 -3.19 15.33
CA PHE A 4 13.02 -3.58 13.92
C PHE A 4 12.65 -5.06 13.78
N GLN A 5 13.30 -5.94 14.53
CA GLN A 5 13.01 -7.36 14.48
C GLN A 5 11.57 -7.65 14.92
N ALA A 6 11.11 -7.03 16.00
CA ALA A 6 9.73 -7.17 16.48
C ALA A 6 8.71 -6.70 15.43
N ALA A 7 8.97 -5.58 14.77
CA ALA A 7 8.11 -5.08 13.70
C ALA A 7 8.09 -6.02 12.50
N LEU A 8 9.26 -6.56 12.10
CA LEU A 8 9.35 -7.52 11.00
C LEU A 8 8.60 -8.81 11.31
N ASP A 9 8.71 -9.31 12.54
CA ASP A 9 8.00 -10.51 12.96
C ASP A 9 6.48 -10.28 13.01
N ALA A 10 6.04 -9.13 13.50
CA ALA A 10 4.63 -8.73 13.49
C ALA A 10 4.11 -8.64 12.04
N TYR A 11 4.85 -7.99 11.16
CA TYR A 11 4.49 -7.87 9.74
C TYR A 11 4.34 -9.25 9.07
N LYS A 12 5.30 -10.15 9.28
CA LYS A 12 5.25 -11.53 8.77
C LYS A 12 4.04 -12.32 9.32
N ASN A 13 3.68 -12.04 10.56
CA ASN A 13 2.52 -12.65 11.20
C ASN A 13 1.18 -12.10 10.68
N GLY A 14 1.21 -11.00 9.95
CA GLY A 14 0.02 -10.37 9.39
C GLY A 14 -0.55 -9.26 10.26
N ASP A 15 0.23 -8.74 11.19
CA ASP A 15 -0.15 -7.59 11.98
C ASP A 15 0.11 -6.30 11.20
N LEU A 16 -0.66 -5.26 11.53
CA LEU A 16 -0.43 -3.92 11.00
C LEU A 16 0.79 -3.31 11.70
N ILE A 17 1.66 -2.68 10.92
CA ILE A 17 2.81 -1.94 11.44
C ILE A 17 2.81 -0.52 10.89
N ILE A 18 3.48 0.38 11.59
CA ILE A 18 3.72 1.74 11.11
C ILE A 18 5.19 1.84 10.69
N VAL A 19 5.42 2.30 9.48
CA VAL A 19 6.74 2.57 8.94
C VAL A 19 6.86 4.06 8.70
N THR A 20 7.90 4.66 9.30
CA THR A 20 8.18 6.09 9.11
C THR A 20 9.43 6.26 8.26
N ASP A 21 9.44 7.30 7.47
CA ASP A 21 10.61 7.67 6.69
C ASP A 21 11.38 8.82 7.34
N ASP A 22 12.51 9.19 6.72
CA ASP A 22 13.37 10.26 7.20
C ASP A 22 12.65 11.61 7.15
N ALA A 23 12.91 12.47 8.16
CA ALA A 23 12.37 13.82 8.23
C ALA A 23 12.76 14.67 7.00
N ASN A 24 13.90 14.35 6.37
CA ASN A 24 14.36 15.04 5.14
C ASN A 24 13.73 14.49 3.87
N ARG A 25 12.98 13.38 3.93
CA ARG A 25 12.27 12.85 2.77
C ARG A 25 10.81 13.32 2.83
N GLU A 26 9.88 12.53 3.29
CA GLU A 26 8.47 12.92 3.39
C GLU A 26 8.07 13.27 4.83
N ASN A 27 8.79 12.73 5.81
CA ASN A 27 8.48 12.86 7.24
C ASN A 27 7.04 12.42 7.55
N GLU A 28 6.67 11.29 6.98
CA GLU A 28 5.34 10.70 7.12
C GLU A 28 5.43 9.29 7.70
N GLY A 29 4.30 8.80 8.20
CA GLY A 29 4.13 7.42 8.65
C GLY A 29 3.13 6.71 7.76
N ASP A 30 3.50 5.52 7.29
CA ASP A 30 2.64 4.65 6.51
C ASP A 30 2.17 3.47 7.35
N LEU A 31 0.87 3.19 7.29
CA LEU A 31 0.33 1.97 7.87
C LEU A 31 0.48 0.84 6.85
N MET A 32 1.19 -0.22 7.23
CA MET A 32 1.53 -1.31 6.33
C MET A 32 0.98 -2.65 6.82
N LEU A 33 0.58 -3.47 5.85
CA LEU A 33 0.09 -4.82 6.04
C LEU A 33 0.66 -5.71 4.95
N LEU A 34 1.08 -6.92 5.29
CA LEU A 34 1.47 -7.90 4.30
C LEU A 34 0.25 -8.29 3.44
N ALA A 35 0.32 -8.07 2.13
CA ALA A 35 -0.84 -8.20 1.24
C ALA A 35 -1.49 -9.59 1.31
N GLU A 36 -0.69 -10.66 1.38
CA GLU A 36 -1.21 -12.03 1.50
C GLU A 36 -1.92 -12.33 2.82
N LYS A 37 -1.77 -11.44 3.81
CA LYS A 37 -2.42 -11.54 5.13
C LYS A 37 -3.57 -10.53 5.29
N ALA A 38 -3.93 -9.82 4.22
CA ALA A 38 -5.01 -8.86 4.26
C ALA A 38 -6.35 -9.54 4.59
N THR A 39 -7.11 -8.89 5.47
CA THR A 39 -8.49 -9.26 5.78
C THR A 39 -9.37 -8.03 5.67
N THR A 40 -10.67 -8.23 5.52
CA THR A 40 -11.63 -7.12 5.47
C THR A 40 -11.50 -6.20 6.67
N GLU A 41 -11.35 -6.77 7.88
CA GLU A 41 -11.23 -6.01 9.12
C GLU A 41 -9.96 -5.15 9.15
N LYS A 42 -8.83 -5.69 8.70
CA LYS A 42 -7.56 -4.96 8.68
C LYS A 42 -7.57 -3.85 7.64
N VAL A 43 -8.09 -4.11 6.45
CA VAL A 43 -8.24 -3.08 5.42
C VAL A 43 -9.22 -2.00 5.86
N ALA A 44 -10.34 -2.37 6.49
CA ALA A 44 -11.28 -1.41 7.06
C ALA A 44 -10.62 -0.52 8.12
N PHE A 45 -9.75 -1.09 8.95
CA PHE A 45 -8.96 -0.32 9.91
C PHE A 45 -8.05 0.69 9.21
N MET A 46 -7.33 0.27 8.16
CA MET A 46 -6.47 1.16 7.39
C MET A 46 -7.27 2.33 6.79
N VAL A 47 -8.36 2.05 6.14
CA VAL A 47 -9.22 3.07 5.51
C VAL A 47 -9.81 4.05 6.55
N ARG A 48 -10.18 3.55 7.72
CA ARG A 48 -10.81 4.36 8.76
C ARG A 48 -9.82 5.27 9.48
N HIS A 49 -8.59 4.80 9.72
CA HIS A 49 -7.65 5.45 10.61
C HIS A 49 -6.48 6.14 9.91
N THR A 50 -6.43 6.09 8.59
CA THR A 50 -5.41 6.79 7.80
C THR A 50 -6.04 7.72 6.78
N THR A 51 -5.19 8.53 6.17
CA THR A 51 -5.53 9.39 5.02
C THR A 51 -4.74 8.94 3.80
N GLY A 52 -5.04 9.50 2.64
CA GLY A 52 -4.32 9.21 1.42
C GLY A 52 -4.95 8.05 0.63
N ILE A 53 -4.12 7.29 -0.05
CA ILE A 53 -4.56 6.23 -0.95
C ILE A 53 -4.05 4.88 -0.48
N LEU A 54 -4.82 3.83 -0.78
CA LEU A 54 -4.43 2.45 -0.53
C LEU A 54 -3.58 1.97 -1.71
N CYS A 55 -2.33 1.59 -1.44
CA CYS A 55 -1.38 1.15 -2.45
C CYS A 55 -0.90 -0.27 -2.18
N VAL A 56 -0.55 -0.98 -3.26
CA VAL A 56 0.12 -2.28 -3.17
C VAL A 56 1.45 -2.17 -3.91
N ALA A 57 2.55 -2.41 -3.20
CA ALA A 57 3.86 -2.51 -3.83
C ALA A 57 3.99 -3.85 -4.57
N MET A 58 4.47 -3.80 -5.80
CA MET A 58 4.66 -5.01 -6.61
C MET A 58 5.84 -4.86 -7.56
N THR A 59 6.31 -5.99 -8.09
CA THR A 59 7.34 -6.00 -9.11
C THR A 59 6.81 -5.51 -10.46
N GLN A 60 7.70 -5.01 -11.31
CA GLN A 60 7.34 -4.65 -12.69
C GLN A 60 6.75 -5.84 -13.46
N GLU A 61 7.31 -7.03 -13.24
CA GLU A 61 6.82 -8.26 -13.86
C GLU A 61 5.35 -8.52 -13.48
N ARG A 62 5.03 -8.38 -12.18
CA ARG A 62 3.66 -8.56 -11.71
C ARG A 62 2.72 -7.49 -12.28
N ALA A 63 3.14 -6.25 -12.31
CA ALA A 63 2.36 -5.17 -12.91
C ALA A 63 2.07 -5.42 -14.40
N ARG A 64 3.05 -5.91 -15.16
CA ARG A 64 2.85 -6.30 -16.57
C ARG A 64 1.87 -7.45 -16.71
N ALA A 65 2.00 -8.48 -15.89
CA ALA A 65 1.09 -9.64 -15.90
C ALA A 65 -0.36 -9.25 -15.62
N LEU A 66 -0.57 -8.20 -14.83
CA LEU A 66 -1.88 -7.65 -14.49
C LEU A 66 -2.36 -6.54 -15.45
N ASN A 67 -1.58 -6.21 -16.49
CA ASN A 67 -1.86 -5.11 -17.42
C ASN A 67 -2.02 -3.76 -16.72
N LEU A 68 -1.12 -3.46 -15.78
CA LEU A 68 -1.09 -2.19 -15.05
C LEU A 68 0.02 -1.29 -15.59
N PRO A 69 -0.23 -0.46 -16.60
CA PRO A 69 0.75 0.48 -17.10
C PRO A 69 0.98 1.62 -16.10
N LEU A 70 2.09 2.33 -16.27
CA LEU A 70 2.34 3.55 -15.51
C LEU A 70 1.22 4.57 -15.75
N MET A 71 0.87 5.31 -14.72
CA MET A 71 -0.15 6.35 -14.77
C MET A 71 0.23 7.46 -15.75
N VAL A 72 1.51 7.82 -15.81
CA VAL A 72 2.05 8.87 -16.68
C VAL A 72 3.31 8.38 -17.39
N GLU A 73 3.51 8.83 -18.63
CA GLU A 73 4.73 8.53 -19.38
C GLU A 73 5.92 9.35 -18.86
N VAL A 74 5.69 10.62 -18.53
CA VAL A 74 6.69 11.53 -17.97
C VAL A 74 6.32 11.84 -16.53
N ASN A 75 7.09 11.29 -15.60
CA ASN A 75 6.84 11.48 -14.18
C ASN A 75 7.40 12.81 -13.69
N GLN A 76 6.52 13.74 -13.32
CA GLN A 76 6.87 15.07 -12.82
C GLN A 76 6.93 15.12 -11.29
N ASP A 77 6.65 14.02 -10.60
CA ASP A 77 6.75 13.94 -9.15
C ASP A 77 8.21 14.13 -8.70
N SER A 78 8.41 14.94 -7.67
CA SER A 78 9.74 15.22 -7.12
C SER A 78 10.40 13.95 -6.55
N LYS A 79 9.62 12.99 -6.08
CA LYS A 79 10.07 11.71 -5.55
C LYS A 79 10.14 10.61 -6.61
N LYS A 80 9.65 10.88 -7.81
CA LYS A 80 9.59 9.91 -8.92
C LYS A 80 8.85 8.63 -8.59
N THR A 81 7.82 8.69 -7.75
CA THR A 81 7.01 7.54 -7.38
C THR A 81 6.35 6.93 -8.62
N ALA A 82 6.64 5.67 -8.88
CA ALA A 82 6.19 4.97 -10.07
C ALA A 82 4.78 4.38 -9.88
N PHE A 83 3.78 5.25 -9.80
CA PHE A 83 2.38 4.80 -9.75
C PHE A 83 1.94 4.20 -11.09
N THR A 84 1.20 3.11 -11.02
CA THR A 84 0.42 2.59 -12.15
C THR A 84 -0.94 3.27 -12.21
N VAL A 85 -1.73 2.94 -13.23
CA VAL A 85 -3.16 3.28 -13.21
C VAL A 85 -3.81 2.68 -11.97
N SER A 86 -4.82 3.36 -11.43
CA SER A 86 -5.60 2.86 -10.31
C SER A 86 -6.56 1.76 -10.77
N VAL A 87 -6.81 0.80 -9.90
CA VAL A 87 -7.71 -0.33 -10.19
C VAL A 87 -8.56 -0.64 -8.98
N ASP A 88 -9.63 -1.36 -9.22
CA ASP A 88 -10.47 -1.93 -8.18
C ASP A 88 -10.95 -3.32 -8.60
N TYR A 89 -11.43 -4.10 -7.66
CA TYR A 89 -12.03 -5.40 -7.92
C TYR A 89 -13.42 -5.23 -8.54
N LYS A 90 -13.66 -5.85 -9.69
CA LYS A 90 -14.85 -5.57 -10.48
C LYS A 90 -16.13 -6.24 -9.96
N PRO A 91 -16.14 -7.55 -9.62
CA PRO A 91 -17.36 -8.21 -9.20
C PRO A 91 -17.81 -7.81 -7.79
N GLY A 92 -19.11 -7.55 -7.61
CA GLY A 92 -19.70 -7.36 -6.29
C GLY A 92 -19.46 -6.01 -5.63
N LEU A 93 -18.80 -5.08 -6.32
CA LEU A 93 -18.57 -3.72 -5.81
C LEU A 93 -19.54 -2.73 -6.44
N THR A 94 -19.83 -1.65 -5.73
CA THR A 94 -20.65 -0.53 -6.20
C THR A 94 -19.80 0.72 -6.41
N THR A 95 -19.66 1.54 -5.39
CA THR A 95 -18.90 2.79 -5.42
C THR A 95 -18.04 2.94 -4.16
N GLY A 96 -17.05 3.83 -4.22
CA GLY A 96 -16.18 4.13 -3.11
C GLY A 96 -15.14 3.04 -2.85
N VAL A 97 -14.42 3.16 -1.74
CA VAL A 97 -13.42 2.18 -1.31
C VAL A 97 -14.12 1.11 -0.48
N SER A 98 -14.01 -0.14 -0.93
CA SER A 98 -14.52 -1.30 -0.18
C SER A 98 -13.36 -2.03 0.48
N ALA A 99 -13.48 -2.31 1.77
CA ALA A 99 -12.53 -3.15 2.48
C ALA A 99 -12.71 -4.64 2.16
N GLN A 100 -13.87 -5.01 1.68
CA GLN A 100 -14.22 -6.38 1.32
C GLN A 100 -13.62 -6.77 -0.03
#